data_19d5f80b3383cac804b2e66875aa4150
#
_entry.id   19d5f80b3383cac804b2e66875aa4150
#
_cell.length_a   1.000
_cell.length_b   1.000
_cell.length_c   1.000
_cell.angle_alpha   90.00
_cell.angle_beta   90.00
_cell.angle_gamma   90.00
#
_symmetry.space_group_name_H-M   'P 1'
#
loop_
_entity.id
_entity.type
_entity.pdbx_description
1 polymer ?
#
loop_
_entity_poly.entity_id
_entity_poly.type
_entity_poly.pdbx_seq_one_letter_code
_entity_poly.pdbx_strand_id
1 'polypeptide(L)'
;DNITTTENSGQTSFNMDKYRFKETPKGVRILIDVLKYAVLVIACLIVIVPLVVVLLGSLKSHEDFLTSGAFDLPKVVELSNFKTAFLQGNVMRGLINTAIILVFSCAGTIITGTMTAFVVQRFTMVFTKLVKNIFLIAALLPNISMQVTVFQVVHALGLYDTLAAPIILYIGTDIVSIYIFIQFLNNISVSLDESAILDGCSYPRVYLSIILP
;
A
#
# COMPACT_ATOMS: atom_id res chain seq x y z
N ASP A 1 49.48 42.95 -41.95
CA ASP A 1 49.52 41.52 -41.48
C ASP A 1 48.20 41.18 -40.86
N ASN A 2 47.35 40.59 -41.71
CA ASN A 2 46.00 40.13 -41.30
C ASN A 2 46.08 38.71 -40.71
N ILE A 3 45.76 38.54 -39.44
CA ILE A 3 45.50 37.25 -38.83
C ILE A 3 43.98 37.14 -38.71
N THR A 4 43.36 36.47 -39.65
CA THR A 4 41.97 36.04 -39.57
C THR A 4 41.91 34.74 -38.77
N THR A 5 41.53 34.82 -37.52
CA THR A 5 41.13 33.64 -36.70
C THR A 5 39.75 33.19 -37.09
N THR A 6 39.65 32.11 -37.86
CA THR A 6 38.40 31.40 -38.08
C THR A 6 38.12 30.51 -36.86
N GLU A 7 37.25 30.95 -35.95
CA GLU A 7 36.63 30.14 -34.94
C GLU A 7 35.69 29.11 -35.58
N ASN A 8 36.15 27.87 -35.61
CA ASN A 8 35.35 26.74 -36.08
C ASN A 8 34.56 26.21 -34.90
N SER A 9 33.38 26.78 -34.66
CA SER A 9 32.42 26.28 -33.65
C SER A 9 31.83 24.96 -34.12
N GLY A 10 32.47 23.84 -33.72
CA GLY A 10 31.96 22.49 -33.91
C GLY A 10 30.71 22.27 -33.08
N GLN A 11 29.58 22.79 -33.52
CA GLN A 11 28.26 22.35 -33.04
C GLN A 11 28.01 20.94 -33.59
N THR A 12 28.31 19.92 -32.79
CA THR A 12 27.79 18.57 -33.01
C THR A 12 26.29 18.65 -32.87
N SER A 13 25.56 18.84 -33.99
CA SER A 13 24.11 18.75 -34.02
C SER A 13 23.73 17.32 -33.58
N PHE A 14 23.19 17.20 -32.37
CA PHE A 14 22.68 15.95 -31.85
C PHE A 14 21.50 15.53 -32.75
N ASN A 15 21.70 14.48 -33.53
CA ASN A 15 20.73 14.03 -34.52
C ASN A 15 19.57 13.30 -33.77
N MET A 16 18.53 14.04 -33.41
CA MET A 16 17.32 13.58 -32.74
C MET A 16 16.50 12.57 -33.58
N ASP A 17 16.71 12.55 -34.91
CA ASP A 17 15.97 11.63 -35.80
C ASP A 17 16.35 10.16 -35.57
N LYS A 18 17.55 9.88 -35.04
CA LYS A 18 17.98 8.52 -34.68
C LYS A 18 17.18 7.92 -33.53
N TYR A 19 16.54 8.76 -32.71
CA TYR A 19 15.74 8.33 -31.53
C TYR A 19 14.24 8.51 -31.75
N ARG A 20 13.80 8.85 -32.96
CA ARG A 20 12.40 8.91 -33.32
C ARG A 20 11.85 7.49 -33.33
N PHE A 21 11.07 7.15 -32.26
CA PHE A 21 10.34 5.87 -32.22
C PHE A 21 9.48 5.77 -33.48
N LYS A 22 9.70 4.72 -34.28
CA LYS A 22 8.89 4.44 -35.47
C LYS A 22 7.43 4.38 -35.04
N GLU A 23 6.62 5.31 -35.49
CA GLU A 23 5.17 5.29 -35.18
C GLU A 23 4.60 3.96 -35.69
N THR A 24 4.01 3.21 -34.76
CA THR A 24 3.37 1.94 -35.11
C THR A 24 2.24 2.20 -36.11
N PRO A 25 2.15 1.42 -37.21
CA PRO A 25 1.08 1.57 -38.21
C PRO A 25 -0.29 1.60 -37.53
N LYS A 26 -1.19 2.47 -37.98
CA LYS A 26 -2.53 2.66 -37.37
C LYS A 26 -3.27 1.34 -37.16
N GLY A 27 -3.18 0.39 -38.11
CA GLY A 27 -3.82 -0.94 -38.00
C GLY A 27 -3.24 -1.78 -36.86
N VAL A 28 -1.93 -1.75 -36.65
CA VAL A 28 -1.27 -2.48 -35.54
C VAL A 28 -1.65 -1.85 -34.20
N ARG A 29 -1.78 -0.53 -34.12
CA ARG A 29 -2.21 0.15 -32.91
C ARG A 29 -3.63 -0.21 -32.52
N ILE A 30 -4.56 -0.24 -33.48
CA ILE A 30 -5.95 -0.66 -33.27
C ILE A 30 -5.98 -2.12 -32.77
N LEU A 31 -5.21 -3.02 -33.40
CA LEU A 31 -5.16 -4.43 -32.97
C LEU A 31 -4.65 -4.56 -31.53
N ILE A 32 -3.60 -3.83 -31.18
CA ILE A 32 -3.04 -3.81 -29.80
C ILE A 32 -4.10 -3.30 -28.82
N ASP A 33 -4.81 -2.24 -29.17
CA ASP A 33 -5.83 -1.66 -28.27
C ASP A 33 -7.01 -2.62 -28.10
N VAL A 34 -7.49 -3.25 -29.19
CA VAL A 34 -8.53 -4.31 -29.11
C VAL A 34 -8.09 -5.47 -28.23
N LEU A 35 -6.84 -5.93 -28.38
CA LEU A 35 -6.30 -7.03 -27.56
C LEU A 35 -6.22 -6.64 -26.08
N LYS A 36 -5.77 -5.42 -25.77
CA LYS A 36 -5.73 -4.90 -24.39
C LYS A 36 -7.13 -4.89 -23.77
N TYR A 37 -8.12 -4.33 -24.47
CA TYR A 37 -9.49 -4.31 -23.95
C TYR A 37 -10.09 -5.69 -23.81
N ALA A 38 -9.82 -6.61 -24.73
CA ALA A 38 -10.26 -8.01 -24.63
C ALA A 38 -9.68 -8.67 -23.36
N VAL A 39 -8.38 -8.53 -23.13
CA VAL A 39 -7.72 -9.06 -21.91
C VAL A 39 -8.29 -8.44 -20.64
N LEU A 40 -8.53 -7.12 -20.64
CA LEU A 40 -9.14 -6.42 -19.49
C LEU A 40 -10.55 -6.92 -19.22
N VAL A 41 -11.38 -7.09 -20.27
CA VAL A 41 -12.75 -7.61 -20.11
C VAL A 41 -12.74 -9.03 -19.57
N ILE A 42 -11.88 -9.90 -20.09
CA ILE A 42 -11.74 -11.28 -19.59
C ILE A 42 -11.31 -11.26 -18.12
N ALA A 43 -10.31 -10.44 -17.76
CA ALA A 43 -9.87 -10.30 -16.37
C ALA A 43 -10.99 -9.80 -15.45
N CYS A 44 -11.79 -8.81 -15.90
CA CYS A 44 -12.95 -8.32 -15.16
C CYS A 44 -14.00 -9.43 -14.97
N LEU A 45 -14.30 -10.21 -16.01
CA LEU A 45 -15.25 -11.32 -15.92
C LEU A 45 -14.79 -12.38 -14.92
N ILE A 46 -13.51 -12.75 -14.92
CA ILE A 46 -12.94 -13.72 -13.96
C ILE A 46 -13.16 -13.26 -12.53
N VAL A 47 -13.07 -11.94 -12.25
CA VAL A 47 -13.28 -11.38 -10.91
C VAL A 47 -14.76 -11.22 -10.58
N ILE A 48 -15.59 -10.81 -11.54
CA ILE A 48 -17.01 -10.52 -11.30
C ILE A 48 -17.84 -11.80 -11.20
N VAL A 49 -17.54 -12.83 -11.99
CA VAL A 49 -18.32 -14.09 -12.01
C VAL A 49 -18.51 -14.70 -10.62
N PRO A 50 -17.46 -14.89 -9.79
CA PRO A 50 -17.64 -15.43 -8.44
C PRO A 50 -18.54 -14.56 -7.56
N LEU A 51 -18.47 -13.23 -7.70
CA LEU A 51 -19.31 -12.31 -6.93
C LEU A 51 -20.78 -12.43 -7.33
N VAL A 52 -21.06 -12.57 -8.62
CA VAL A 52 -22.42 -12.81 -9.12
C VAL A 52 -22.98 -14.13 -8.61
N VAL A 53 -22.17 -15.21 -8.64
CA VAL A 53 -22.58 -16.52 -8.13
C VAL A 53 -22.91 -16.45 -6.63
N VAL A 54 -22.08 -15.80 -5.83
CA VAL A 54 -22.33 -15.60 -4.39
C VAL A 54 -23.61 -14.78 -4.17
N LEU A 55 -23.79 -13.69 -4.93
CA LEU A 55 -24.97 -12.84 -4.85
C LEU A 55 -26.24 -13.62 -5.17
N LEU A 56 -26.26 -14.35 -6.29
CA LEU A 56 -27.41 -15.17 -6.67
C LEU A 56 -27.68 -16.28 -5.62
N GLY A 57 -26.65 -16.97 -5.17
CA GLY A 57 -26.76 -17.98 -4.13
C GLY A 57 -27.29 -17.45 -2.79
N SER A 58 -26.89 -16.23 -2.39
CA SER A 58 -27.34 -15.61 -1.15
C SER A 58 -28.84 -15.26 -1.14
N LEU A 59 -29.46 -15.14 -2.32
CA LEU A 59 -30.88 -14.81 -2.49
C LEU A 59 -31.74 -16.06 -2.63
N LYS A 60 -31.17 -17.28 -2.73
CA LYS A 60 -31.90 -18.52 -2.88
C LYS A 60 -32.34 -19.10 -1.54
N SER A 61 -33.50 -19.79 -1.53
CA SER A 61 -33.83 -20.66 -0.42
C SER A 61 -32.88 -21.88 -0.36
N HIS A 62 -32.81 -22.56 0.79
CA HIS A 62 -31.95 -23.74 0.94
C HIS A 62 -32.22 -24.83 -0.10
N GLU A 63 -33.51 -25.11 -0.38
CA GLU A 63 -33.89 -26.09 -1.41
C GLU A 63 -33.54 -25.65 -2.81
N ASP A 64 -33.76 -24.37 -3.13
CA ASP A 64 -33.40 -23.80 -4.43
C ASP A 64 -31.89 -23.79 -4.66
N PHE A 65 -31.12 -23.47 -3.61
CA PHE A 65 -29.64 -23.52 -3.67
C PHE A 65 -29.11 -24.94 -3.98
N LEU A 66 -29.74 -25.98 -3.42
CA LEU A 66 -29.31 -27.37 -3.65
C LEU A 66 -29.78 -27.94 -5.00
N THR A 67 -30.87 -27.43 -5.58
CA THR A 67 -31.48 -28.00 -6.78
C THR A 67 -31.24 -27.20 -8.06
N SER A 68 -30.84 -25.93 -7.96
CA SER A 68 -30.61 -25.06 -9.11
C SER A 68 -29.11 -24.86 -9.41
N GLY A 69 -28.81 -24.45 -10.64
CA GLY A 69 -27.45 -24.11 -11.08
C GLY A 69 -26.92 -22.83 -10.43
N ALA A 70 -25.59 -22.68 -10.43
CA ALA A 70 -24.92 -21.53 -9.82
C ALA A 70 -25.32 -20.16 -10.40
N PHE A 71 -25.72 -20.15 -11.68
CA PHE A 71 -26.14 -18.94 -12.41
C PHE A 71 -27.64 -18.79 -12.53
N ASP A 72 -28.43 -19.76 -12.06
CA ASP A 72 -29.87 -19.68 -12.11
C ASP A 72 -30.38 -18.58 -11.17
N LEU A 73 -31.41 -17.85 -11.62
CA LEU A 73 -32.07 -16.85 -10.78
C LEU A 73 -32.84 -17.53 -9.66
N PRO A 74 -32.97 -16.92 -8.49
CA PRO A 74 -33.75 -17.46 -7.38
C PRO A 74 -35.23 -17.54 -7.78
N LYS A 75 -35.89 -18.67 -7.51
CA LYS A 75 -37.33 -18.84 -7.74
C LYS A 75 -38.15 -17.93 -6.81
N VAL A 76 -37.66 -17.76 -5.59
CA VAL A 76 -38.18 -16.83 -4.60
C VAL A 76 -37.01 -16.13 -3.94
N VAL A 77 -37.04 -14.81 -3.83
CA VAL A 77 -35.98 -14.03 -3.19
C VAL A 77 -36.06 -14.19 -1.68
N GLU A 78 -35.07 -14.82 -1.08
CA GLU A 78 -35.00 -15.12 0.34
C GLU A 78 -34.02 -14.17 1.06
N LEU A 79 -34.56 -13.06 1.56
CA LEU A 79 -33.75 -12.06 2.27
C LEU A 79 -33.42 -12.45 3.72
N SER A 80 -34.10 -13.46 4.27
CA SER A 80 -33.84 -13.94 5.63
C SER A 80 -32.42 -14.51 5.80
N ASN A 81 -31.80 -14.97 4.70
CA ASN A 81 -30.41 -15.42 4.69
C ASN A 81 -29.45 -14.34 5.21
N PHE A 82 -29.65 -13.08 4.84
CA PHE A 82 -28.81 -11.97 5.31
C PHE A 82 -28.97 -11.73 6.81
N LYS A 83 -30.21 -11.81 7.34
CA LYS A 83 -30.48 -11.70 8.78
C LYS A 83 -29.80 -12.85 9.52
N THR A 84 -29.94 -14.07 9.02
CA THR A 84 -29.35 -15.27 9.61
C THR A 84 -27.82 -15.17 9.60
N ALA A 85 -27.22 -14.81 8.46
CA ALA A 85 -25.78 -14.62 8.35
C ALA A 85 -25.26 -13.53 9.29
N PHE A 86 -25.98 -12.42 9.41
CA PHE A 86 -25.59 -11.31 10.30
C PHE A 86 -25.61 -11.73 11.78
N LEU A 87 -26.66 -12.44 12.21
CA LEU A 87 -26.84 -12.88 13.60
C LEU A 87 -25.95 -14.07 13.96
N GLN A 88 -25.97 -15.12 13.14
CA GLN A 88 -25.22 -16.36 13.42
C GLN A 88 -23.73 -16.20 13.12
N GLY A 89 -23.38 -15.40 12.12
CA GLY A 89 -21.98 -15.09 11.79
C GLY A 89 -21.30 -14.11 12.74
N ASN A 90 -22.02 -13.62 13.78
CA ASN A 90 -21.49 -12.60 14.70
C ASN A 90 -20.85 -11.38 13.99
N VAL A 91 -21.45 -10.97 12.87
CA VAL A 91 -20.89 -9.92 11.99
C VAL A 91 -20.64 -8.62 12.75
N MET A 92 -21.54 -8.23 13.66
CA MET A 92 -21.36 -7.02 14.48
C MET A 92 -20.12 -7.10 15.35
N ARG A 93 -19.86 -8.25 16.00
CA ARG A 93 -18.63 -8.46 16.78
C ARG A 93 -17.39 -8.39 15.91
N GLY A 94 -17.44 -8.99 14.71
CA GLY A 94 -16.36 -8.90 13.73
C GLY A 94 -16.07 -7.48 13.31
N LEU A 95 -17.09 -6.67 13.02
CA LEU A 95 -16.97 -5.26 12.66
C LEU A 95 -16.34 -4.43 13.78
N ILE A 96 -16.79 -4.62 15.03
CA ILE A 96 -16.23 -3.93 16.20
C ILE A 96 -14.77 -4.31 16.38
N ASN A 97 -14.42 -5.61 16.33
CA ASN A 97 -13.04 -6.06 16.42
C ASN A 97 -12.16 -5.46 15.33
N THR A 98 -12.64 -5.46 14.09
CA THR A 98 -11.92 -4.86 12.95
C THR A 98 -11.74 -3.36 13.14
N ALA A 99 -12.76 -2.64 13.62
CA ALA A 99 -12.67 -1.22 13.90
C ALA A 99 -11.62 -0.93 15.00
N ILE A 100 -11.59 -1.73 16.07
CA ILE A 100 -10.59 -1.62 17.13
C ILE A 100 -9.19 -1.84 16.56
N ILE A 101 -8.97 -2.94 15.83
CA ILE A 101 -7.68 -3.23 15.20
C ILE A 101 -7.27 -2.07 14.28
N LEU A 102 -8.16 -1.60 13.42
CA LEU A 102 -7.89 -0.54 12.46
C LEU A 102 -7.45 0.76 13.16
N VAL A 103 -8.23 1.22 14.14
CA VAL A 103 -7.95 2.49 14.84
C VAL A 103 -6.60 2.42 15.56
N PHE A 104 -6.36 1.37 16.34
CA PHE A 104 -5.13 1.26 17.12
C PHE A 104 -3.90 0.98 16.24
N SER A 105 -4.03 0.15 15.20
CA SER A 105 -2.92 -0.09 14.27
C SER A 105 -2.56 1.16 13.47
N CYS A 106 -3.54 1.87 12.92
CA CYS A 106 -3.28 3.10 12.16
C CYS A 106 -2.64 4.17 13.05
N ALA A 107 -3.19 4.41 14.24
CA ALA A 107 -2.62 5.38 15.18
C ALA A 107 -1.18 5.00 15.56
N GLY A 108 -0.96 3.73 15.90
CA GLY A 108 0.37 3.22 16.24
C GLY A 108 1.35 3.32 15.07
N THR A 109 0.97 2.92 13.87
CA THR A 109 1.82 3.01 12.66
C THR A 109 2.17 4.45 12.32
N ILE A 110 1.21 5.37 12.41
CA ILE A 110 1.46 6.80 12.17
C ILE A 110 2.47 7.32 13.18
N ILE A 111 2.27 7.09 14.46
CA ILE A 111 3.17 7.60 15.52
C ILE A 111 4.56 6.98 15.38
N THR A 112 4.68 5.66 15.33
CA THR A 112 5.98 4.98 15.29
C THR A 112 6.69 5.21 13.96
N GLY A 113 5.95 5.19 12.85
CA GLY A 113 6.48 5.38 11.51
C GLY A 113 7.00 6.80 11.28
N THR A 114 6.23 7.83 11.68
CA THR A 114 6.65 9.24 11.55
C THR A 114 7.79 9.58 12.51
N MET A 115 7.79 9.04 13.75
CA MET A 115 8.93 9.18 14.69
C MET A 115 10.20 8.58 14.08
N THR A 116 10.11 7.37 13.57
CA THR A 116 11.25 6.70 12.94
C THR A 116 11.74 7.47 11.72
N ALA A 117 10.82 7.92 10.86
CA ALA A 117 11.15 8.71 9.69
C ALA A 117 11.84 10.04 10.08
N PHE A 118 11.34 10.74 11.10
CA PHE A 118 11.91 11.97 11.61
C PHE A 118 13.35 11.76 12.09
N VAL A 119 13.58 10.76 12.95
CA VAL A 119 14.92 10.46 13.48
C VAL A 119 15.88 10.07 12.36
N VAL A 120 15.44 9.19 11.48
CA VAL A 120 16.26 8.66 10.37
C VAL A 120 16.59 9.74 9.34
N GLN A 121 15.73 10.73 9.14
CA GLN A 121 15.91 11.79 8.16
C GLN A 121 16.68 13.01 8.72
N ARG A 122 16.42 13.39 9.96
CA ARG A 122 17.02 14.60 10.55
C ARG A 122 18.37 14.34 11.22
N PHE A 123 18.62 13.12 11.68
CA PHE A 123 19.88 12.79 12.35
C PHE A 123 20.76 11.90 11.46
N THR A 124 21.86 12.46 10.94
CA THR A 124 22.83 11.74 10.08
C THR A 124 23.90 11.03 10.91
N MET A 125 23.50 10.05 11.72
CA MET A 125 24.42 9.23 12.50
C MET A 125 24.72 7.91 11.79
N VAL A 126 25.81 7.22 12.18
CA VAL A 126 26.11 5.87 11.67
C VAL A 126 24.95 4.91 11.98
N PHE A 127 24.34 5.08 13.15
CA PHE A 127 23.18 4.29 13.59
C PHE A 127 21.97 4.46 12.67
N THR A 128 21.63 5.68 12.24
CA THR A 128 20.49 5.93 11.36
C THR A 128 20.70 5.35 9.96
N LYS A 129 21.93 5.34 9.45
CA LYS A 129 22.29 4.66 8.21
C LYS A 129 22.13 3.14 8.32
N LEU A 130 22.55 2.58 9.46
CA LEU A 130 22.39 1.15 9.75
C LEU A 130 20.90 0.77 9.79
N VAL A 131 20.06 1.54 10.49
CA VAL A 131 18.60 1.33 10.56
C VAL A 131 17.96 1.37 9.19
N LYS A 132 18.31 2.36 8.33
CA LYS A 132 17.83 2.40 6.94
C LYS A 132 18.14 1.12 6.16
N ASN A 133 19.37 0.64 6.27
CA ASN A 133 19.81 -0.57 5.56
C ASN A 133 19.11 -1.82 6.09
N ILE A 134 18.93 -1.94 7.41
CA ILE A 134 18.18 -3.05 8.02
C ILE A 134 16.74 -3.06 7.54
N PHE A 135 16.06 -1.90 7.51
CA PHE A 135 14.70 -1.79 6.99
C PHE A 135 14.62 -2.18 5.51
N LEU A 136 15.62 -1.78 4.70
CA LEU A 136 15.67 -2.17 3.29
C LEU A 136 15.79 -3.69 3.13
N ILE A 137 16.66 -4.32 3.90
CA ILE A 137 16.83 -5.79 3.90
C ILE A 137 15.53 -6.45 4.38
N ALA A 138 14.94 -5.96 5.46
CA ALA A 138 13.70 -6.50 6.01
C ALA A 138 12.52 -6.39 5.02
N ALA A 139 12.46 -5.32 4.23
CA ALA A 139 11.43 -5.15 3.19
C ALA A 139 11.56 -6.18 2.04
N LEU A 140 12.74 -6.76 1.84
CA LEU A 140 12.98 -7.80 0.83
C LEU A 140 12.62 -9.21 1.31
N LEU A 141 12.40 -9.39 2.62
CA LEU A 141 12.03 -10.69 3.16
C LEU A 141 10.59 -11.04 2.79
N PRO A 142 10.33 -12.24 2.22
CA PRO A 142 8.98 -12.63 1.85
C PRO A 142 8.14 -12.89 3.12
N ASN A 143 7.08 -12.10 3.30
CA ASN A 143 6.20 -12.19 4.46
C ASN A 143 5.65 -13.61 4.70
N ILE A 144 5.38 -14.36 3.62
CA ILE A 144 4.86 -15.73 3.69
C ILE A 144 5.84 -16.65 4.43
N SER A 145 7.14 -16.53 4.18
CA SER A 145 8.17 -17.36 4.82
C SER A 145 8.33 -17.04 6.31
N MET A 146 7.95 -15.83 6.72
CA MET A 146 8.06 -15.40 8.13
C MET A 146 6.85 -15.79 8.99
N GLN A 147 5.74 -16.23 8.40
CA GLN A 147 4.48 -16.46 9.14
C GLN A 147 4.61 -17.47 10.28
N VAL A 148 5.35 -18.57 10.06
CA VAL A 148 5.54 -19.59 11.11
C VAL A 148 6.30 -19.02 12.30
N THR A 149 7.38 -18.27 12.03
CA THR A 149 8.18 -17.65 13.09
C THR A 149 7.38 -16.58 13.83
N VAL A 150 6.62 -15.76 13.11
CA VAL A 150 5.73 -14.75 13.70
C VAL A 150 4.69 -15.40 14.60
N PHE A 151 4.07 -16.51 14.18
CA PHE A 151 3.13 -17.27 14.99
C PHE A 151 3.79 -17.78 16.28
N GLN A 152 4.99 -18.34 16.20
CA GLN A 152 5.73 -18.83 17.36
C GLN A 152 6.03 -17.70 18.36
N VAL A 153 6.44 -16.53 17.88
CA VAL A 153 6.71 -15.36 18.72
C VAL A 153 5.43 -14.86 19.38
N VAL A 154 4.34 -14.70 18.62
CA VAL A 154 3.04 -14.27 19.14
C VAL A 154 2.52 -15.24 20.22
N HIS A 155 2.67 -16.55 20.00
CA HIS A 155 2.28 -17.57 20.96
C HIS A 155 3.15 -17.52 22.22
N ALA A 156 4.47 -17.40 22.07
CA ALA A 156 5.40 -17.30 23.21
C ALA A 156 5.16 -16.05 24.08
N LEU A 157 4.68 -14.95 23.47
CA LEU A 157 4.29 -13.73 24.16
C LEU A 157 2.89 -13.81 24.82
N GLY A 158 2.17 -14.93 24.67
CA GLY A 158 0.82 -15.07 25.19
C GLY A 158 -0.24 -14.21 24.49
N LEU A 159 0.06 -13.72 23.27
CA LEU A 159 -0.84 -12.86 22.49
C LEU A 159 -1.74 -13.64 21.52
N TYR A 160 -1.61 -14.96 21.49
CA TYR A 160 -2.43 -15.83 20.65
C TYR A 160 -3.93 -15.63 20.95
N ASP A 161 -4.73 -15.56 19.88
CA ASP A 161 -6.19 -15.35 19.93
C ASP A 161 -6.62 -14.04 20.63
N THR A 162 -5.80 -13.01 20.57
CA THR A 162 -6.12 -11.67 21.09
C THR A 162 -6.12 -10.60 20.00
N LEU A 163 -6.88 -9.51 20.20
CA LEU A 163 -6.84 -8.35 19.29
C LEU A 163 -5.50 -7.62 19.33
N ALA A 164 -4.72 -7.79 20.40
CA ALA A 164 -3.41 -7.17 20.54
C ALA A 164 -2.39 -7.75 19.54
N ALA A 165 -2.49 -9.02 19.18
CA ALA A 165 -1.58 -9.66 18.23
C ALA A 165 -1.57 -8.93 16.88
N PRO A 166 -2.68 -8.81 16.13
CA PRO A 166 -2.68 -8.11 14.85
C PRO A 166 -2.35 -6.63 14.99
N ILE A 167 -2.76 -5.95 16.07
CA ILE A 167 -2.44 -4.54 16.31
C ILE A 167 -0.92 -4.34 16.39
N ILE A 168 -0.22 -5.11 17.22
CA ILE A 168 1.22 -5.00 17.39
C ILE A 168 1.96 -5.38 16.10
N LEU A 169 1.49 -6.43 15.41
CA LEU A 169 2.09 -6.84 14.15
C LEU A 169 1.98 -5.75 13.08
N TYR A 170 0.83 -5.13 12.91
CA TYR A 170 0.67 -4.05 11.94
C TYR A 170 1.52 -2.82 12.28
N ILE A 171 1.63 -2.45 13.56
CA ILE A 171 2.49 -1.34 14.00
C ILE A 171 3.97 -1.65 13.72
N GLY A 172 4.41 -2.88 13.99
CA GLY A 172 5.83 -3.24 13.97
C GLY A 172 6.40 -3.61 12.59
N THR A 173 5.56 -4.01 11.63
CA THR A 173 6.03 -4.58 10.35
C THR A 173 5.80 -3.68 9.14
N ASP A 174 5.23 -2.50 9.33
CA ASP A 174 4.89 -1.59 8.21
C ASP A 174 6.09 -0.73 7.78
N ILE A 175 7.09 -1.40 7.22
CA ILE A 175 8.31 -0.76 6.70
C ILE A 175 7.98 0.17 5.52
N VAL A 176 6.98 -0.18 4.71
CA VAL A 176 6.58 0.62 3.53
C VAL A 176 6.10 2.00 3.96
N SER A 177 5.26 2.08 4.99
CA SER A 177 4.80 3.36 5.55
C SER A 177 5.95 4.21 6.06
N ILE A 178 6.96 3.62 6.71
CA ILE A 178 8.16 4.34 7.14
C ILE A 178 8.87 5.00 5.95
N TYR A 179 9.04 4.27 4.83
CA TYR A 179 9.64 4.84 3.63
C TYR A 179 8.80 5.96 3.01
N ILE A 180 7.48 5.83 3.01
CA ILE A 180 6.56 6.88 2.54
C ILE A 180 6.73 8.14 3.42
N PHE A 181 6.76 7.99 4.74
CA PHE A 181 6.99 9.11 5.65
C PHE A 181 8.36 9.75 5.47
N ILE A 182 9.42 8.96 5.24
CA ILE A 182 10.76 9.49 4.92
C ILE A 182 10.71 10.32 3.64
N GLN A 183 10.04 9.85 2.58
CA GLN A 183 9.88 10.58 1.32
C GLN A 183 9.10 11.88 1.50
N PHE A 184 8.06 11.85 2.32
CA PHE A 184 7.29 13.06 2.65
C PHE A 184 8.16 14.08 3.39
N LEU A 185 8.90 13.65 4.41
CA LEU A 185 9.79 14.51 5.20
C LEU A 185 10.94 15.11 4.38
N ASN A 186 11.36 14.47 3.28
CA ASN A 186 12.34 15.04 2.36
C ASN A 186 11.86 16.35 1.71
N ASN A 187 10.54 16.55 1.58
CA ASN A 187 9.96 17.75 1.00
C ASN A 187 9.79 18.88 2.04
N ILE A 188 9.97 18.58 3.33
CA ILE A 188 9.89 19.57 4.40
C ILE A 188 11.29 20.15 4.65
N SER A 189 11.43 21.48 4.49
CA SER A 189 12.72 22.15 4.68
C SER A 189 13.24 22.00 6.11
N VAL A 190 14.53 21.66 6.25
CA VAL A 190 15.22 21.59 7.54
C VAL A 190 15.26 22.95 8.25
N SER A 191 15.17 24.05 7.48
CA SER A 191 15.16 25.41 8.05
C SER A 191 13.99 25.68 8.99
N LEU A 192 12.87 24.95 8.85
CA LEU A 192 11.74 25.03 9.78
C LEU A 192 12.12 24.47 11.16
N ASP A 193 12.82 23.34 11.18
CA ASP A 193 13.30 22.71 12.40
C ASP A 193 14.34 23.62 13.09
N GLU A 194 15.29 24.17 12.31
CA GLU A 194 16.33 25.08 12.79
C GLU A 194 15.74 26.36 13.39
N SER A 195 14.77 26.97 12.72
CA SER A 195 14.07 28.16 13.23
C SER A 195 13.37 27.87 14.55
N ALA A 196 12.66 26.73 14.65
CA ALA A 196 11.98 26.35 15.89
C ALA A 196 12.98 26.08 17.05
N ILE A 197 14.16 25.52 16.75
CA ILE A 197 15.20 25.30 17.76
C ILE A 197 15.78 26.62 18.20
N LEU A 198 16.00 27.61 17.32
CA LEU A 198 16.44 28.96 17.68
C LEU A 198 15.42 29.67 18.57
N ASP A 199 14.12 29.40 18.37
CA ASP A 199 13.02 29.87 19.22
C ASP A 199 12.92 29.10 20.55
N GLY A 200 13.87 28.18 20.84
CA GLY A 200 13.94 27.44 22.09
C GLY A 200 13.13 26.15 22.16
N CYS A 201 12.61 25.65 21.01
CA CYS A 201 11.93 24.38 20.98
C CYS A 201 12.91 23.20 21.08
N SER A 202 12.54 22.19 21.88
CA SER A 202 13.26 20.91 21.89
C SER A 202 12.85 20.05 20.70
N TYR A 203 13.69 19.11 20.25
CA TYR A 203 13.38 18.19 19.16
C TYR A 203 12.03 17.45 19.31
N PRO A 204 11.64 16.93 20.48
CA PRO A 204 10.31 16.33 20.66
C PRO A 204 9.17 17.32 20.38
N ARG A 205 9.37 18.60 20.74
CA ARG A 205 8.36 19.64 20.49
C ARG A 205 8.30 20.02 19.02
N VAL A 206 9.43 20.08 18.32
CA VAL A 206 9.50 20.25 16.86
C VAL A 206 8.72 19.13 16.17
N TYR A 207 8.98 17.87 16.57
CA TYR A 207 8.28 16.72 16.02
C TYR A 207 6.75 16.81 16.25
N LEU A 208 6.31 17.03 17.50
CA LEU A 208 4.88 16.98 17.84
C LEU A 208 4.07 18.18 17.34
N SER A 209 4.69 19.37 17.22
CA SER A 209 3.96 20.62 16.94
C SER A 209 4.15 21.14 15.52
N ILE A 210 5.20 20.68 14.80
CA ILE A 210 5.54 21.18 13.45
C ILE A 210 5.50 20.06 12.41
N ILE A 211 6.05 18.90 12.76
CA ILE A 211 6.23 17.82 11.78
C ILE A 211 5.02 16.87 11.72
N LEU A 212 4.44 16.52 12.88
CA LEU A 212 3.35 15.56 12.97
C LEU A 212 2.00 16.10 12.47
N PRO A 213 1.61 17.36 12.68
CA PRO A 213 0.37 17.90 12.15
C PRO A 213 0.38 18.05 10.64
#